data_b58a4c782261b4669a39b1503c293f29
#
_entry.id   b58a4c782261b4669a39b1503c293f29
#
_cell.length_a   1.000
_cell.length_b   1.000
_cell.length_c   1.000
_cell.angle_alpha   90.00
_cell.angle_beta   90.00
_cell.angle_gamma   90.00
#
_symmetry.space_group_name_H-M   'P 1'
#
loop_
_entity.id
_entity.type
_entity.pdbx_description
1 polymer ?
#
loop_
_entity_poly.entity_id
_entity_poly.type
_entity_poly.pdbx_seq_one_letter_code
_entity_poly.pdbx_strand_id
1 'polypeptide(L)'
;GLTIGIINGSAMVTNQISEIEGATYNVADYSYLGRVVADLRVLVVGANTPYTSFEDLQNAPDPIVIGATGLGGSTYVDAVITGPALGVEQRVIHGFDNSSDVRQALLRGDVAGMWGSLGSALAGVEDGDHIIVAQSDPERSALLPDVPSVFEFIDTSANPEQTRAVMNAWDALNAVGRPVAAPPGIPADRLAFLQEAFAQAMADPEFVEMMVSAERELSYVDGARMAQIAATATNMSPEVKAIMVAAVQGEI
;
A
#
# COMPACT_ATOMS: atom_id res chain seq x y z
N GLY A 1 -12.60 -12.10 -23.08
CA GLY A 1 -12.46 -10.75 -22.87
C GLY A 1 -13.74 -9.90 -22.76
N LEU A 2 -14.68 -10.29 -21.89
CA LEU A 2 -15.86 -9.47 -21.56
C LEU A 2 -15.82 -8.97 -20.10
N THR A 3 -14.77 -9.30 -19.38
CA THR A 3 -14.62 -8.93 -17.96
C THR A 3 -13.41 -8.01 -17.81
N ILE A 4 -13.60 -6.90 -17.16
CA ILE A 4 -12.54 -6.03 -16.63
C ILE A 4 -12.77 -5.85 -15.14
N GLY A 5 -11.74 -5.53 -14.39
CA GLY A 5 -11.87 -5.30 -12.96
C GLY A 5 -10.86 -4.29 -12.46
N ILE A 6 -11.24 -3.57 -11.41
CA ILE A 6 -10.28 -2.83 -10.58
C ILE A 6 -9.72 -3.80 -9.54
N ILE A 7 -8.41 -3.73 -9.33
CA ILE A 7 -7.67 -4.74 -8.57
C ILE A 7 -6.91 -4.07 -7.43
N ASN A 8 -6.73 -4.78 -6.32
CA ASN A 8 -5.72 -4.43 -5.32
C ASN A 8 -4.37 -4.93 -5.82
N GLY A 9 -3.60 -4.05 -6.45
CA GLY A 9 -2.37 -4.40 -7.14
C GLY A 9 -1.26 -4.87 -6.21
N SER A 10 -1.04 -4.20 -5.09
CA SER A 10 -0.02 -4.58 -4.12
C SER A 10 -0.28 -5.98 -3.54
N ALA A 11 -1.52 -6.28 -3.17
CA ALA A 11 -1.90 -7.62 -2.68
C ALA A 11 -1.69 -8.70 -3.75
N MET A 12 -2.02 -8.43 -5.02
CA MET A 12 -1.78 -9.40 -6.09
C MET A 12 -0.30 -9.69 -6.29
N VAL A 13 0.55 -8.67 -6.31
CA VAL A 13 2.00 -8.86 -6.43
C VAL A 13 2.54 -9.63 -5.23
N THR A 14 2.17 -9.24 -4.02
CA THR A 14 2.59 -9.91 -2.78
C THR A 14 2.20 -11.39 -2.80
N ASN A 15 0.95 -11.71 -3.13
CA ASN A 15 0.48 -13.09 -3.19
C ASN A 15 1.25 -13.92 -4.23
N GLN A 16 1.59 -13.33 -5.38
CA GLN A 16 2.39 -13.99 -6.40
C GLN A 16 3.82 -14.27 -5.93
N ILE A 17 4.52 -13.26 -5.37
CA ILE A 17 5.92 -13.42 -4.94
C ILE A 17 6.06 -14.35 -3.74
N SER A 18 5.03 -14.41 -2.87
CA SER A 18 4.98 -15.29 -1.70
C SER A 18 4.39 -16.68 -2.00
N GLU A 19 4.03 -16.92 -3.27
CA GLU A 19 3.50 -18.21 -3.74
C GLU A 19 2.30 -18.70 -2.90
N ILE A 20 1.43 -17.75 -2.49
CA ILE A 20 0.25 -18.05 -1.68
C ILE A 20 -0.68 -18.97 -2.46
N GLU A 21 -1.24 -19.98 -1.78
CA GLU A 21 -2.18 -20.94 -2.38
C GLU A 21 -3.32 -20.19 -3.09
N GLY A 22 -3.57 -20.54 -4.36
CA GLY A 22 -4.53 -19.88 -5.23
C GLY A 22 -3.99 -18.71 -6.07
N ALA A 23 -2.79 -18.22 -5.83
CA ALA A 23 -2.13 -17.20 -6.65
C ALA A 23 -1.48 -17.85 -7.90
N THR A 24 -2.30 -18.41 -8.78
CA THR A 24 -1.87 -19.10 -10.00
C THR A 24 -1.71 -18.19 -11.21
N TYR A 25 -1.75 -16.89 -11.02
CA TYR A 25 -1.61 -15.87 -12.05
C TYR A 25 -0.21 -15.29 -12.09
N ASN A 26 0.11 -14.61 -13.20
CA ASN A 26 1.28 -13.75 -13.29
C ASN A 26 0.79 -12.31 -13.58
N VAL A 27 1.10 -11.38 -12.69
CA VAL A 27 0.65 -9.98 -12.83
C VAL A 27 1.19 -9.32 -14.11
N ALA A 28 2.34 -9.76 -14.63
CA ALA A 28 2.89 -9.24 -15.87
C ALA A 28 2.08 -9.63 -17.12
N ASP A 29 1.24 -10.67 -17.04
CA ASP A 29 0.47 -11.19 -18.18
C ASP A 29 -0.89 -10.50 -18.35
N TYR A 30 -1.32 -9.70 -17.37
CA TYR A 30 -2.60 -9.00 -17.46
C TYR A 30 -2.61 -7.93 -18.54
N SER A 31 -3.78 -7.74 -19.16
CA SER A 31 -4.02 -6.67 -20.13
C SER A 31 -4.47 -5.42 -19.40
N TYR A 32 -3.54 -4.54 -19.04
CA TYR A 32 -3.83 -3.33 -18.28
C TYR A 32 -4.49 -2.25 -19.15
N LEU A 33 -5.57 -1.67 -18.62
CA LEU A 33 -6.21 -0.48 -19.19
C LEU A 33 -5.51 0.79 -18.67
N GLY A 34 -5.08 0.75 -17.43
CA GLY A 34 -4.39 1.83 -16.73
C GLY A 34 -4.49 1.64 -15.23
N ARG A 35 -4.08 2.65 -14.46
CA ARG A 35 -4.22 2.73 -13.01
C ARG A 35 -5.02 3.96 -12.63
N VAL A 36 -5.97 3.82 -11.70
CA VAL A 36 -6.76 4.94 -11.16
C VAL A 36 -5.91 5.76 -10.19
N VAL A 37 -5.25 5.07 -9.25
CA VAL A 37 -4.50 5.69 -8.16
C VAL A 37 -3.33 4.80 -7.73
N ALA A 38 -2.19 5.39 -7.38
CA ALA A 38 -1.20 4.78 -6.50
C ALA A 38 -1.74 4.89 -5.07
N ASP A 39 -1.65 3.84 -4.28
CA ASP A 39 -2.11 3.91 -2.89
C ASP A 39 -1.05 4.63 -2.04
N LEU A 40 -1.22 5.93 -1.75
CA LEU A 40 -0.46 6.59 -0.69
C LEU A 40 -0.84 5.93 0.65
N ARG A 41 0.12 5.18 1.19
CA ARG A 41 -0.08 4.49 2.47
C ARG A 41 0.34 5.40 3.62
N VAL A 42 -0.42 5.35 4.70
CA VAL A 42 -0.11 6.11 5.92
C VAL A 42 -0.15 5.18 7.13
N LEU A 43 0.76 5.41 8.06
CA LEU A 43 0.70 4.81 9.38
C LEU A 43 -0.04 5.77 10.29
N VAL A 44 -1.16 5.32 10.82
CA VAL A 44 -1.93 6.05 11.82
C VAL A 44 -1.80 5.40 13.18
N VAL A 45 -1.80 6.23 14.21
CA VAL A 45 -1.91 5.82 15.62
C VAL A 45 -3.17 6.42 16.23
N GLY A 46 -3.72 5.76 17.25
CA GLY A 46 -4.88 6.29 17.96
C GLY A 46 -4.52 7.54 18.76
N ALA A 47 -5.37 8.56 18.74
CA ALA A 47 -5.17 9.78 19.51
C ALA A 47 -5.18 9.52 21.04
N ASN A 48 -5.68 8.37 21.47
CA ASN A 48 -5.65 7.90 22.85
C ASN A 48 -4.34 7.19 23.26
N THR A 49 -3.36 7.08 22.35
CA THR A 49 -2.05 6.50 22.60
C THR A 49 -1.02 7.57 22.99
N PRO A 50 0.12 7.21 23.60
CA PRO A 50 1.18 8.17 23.90
C PRO A 50 2.03 8.55 22.69
N TYR A 51 1.75 8.00 21.50
CA TYR A 51 2.56 8.16 20.29
C TYR A 51 2.03 9.31 19.45
N THR A 52 2.90 10.23 19.03
CA THR A 52 2.57 11.39 18.21
C THR A 52 3.48 11.57 17.00
N SER A 53 4.55 10.77 16.91
CA SER A 53 5.53 10.78 15.83
C SER A 53 5.99 9.37 15.50
N PHE A 54 6.68 9.20 14.38
CA PHE A 54 7.29 7.91 14.03
C PHE A 54 8.45 7.57 14.96
N GLU A 55 9.19 8.57 15.42
CA GLU A 55 10.26 8.41 16.39
C GLU A 55 9.75 7.89 17.75
N ASP A 56 8.54 8.26 18.17
CA ASP A 56 7.93 7.70 19.37
C ASP A 56 7.75 6.19 19.25
N LEU A 57 7.41 5.70 18.04
CA LEU A 57 7.26 4.28 17.77
C LEU A 57 8.60 3.54 17.80
N GLN A 58 9.67 4.15 17.24
CA GLN A 58 11.01 3.57 17.26
C GLN A 58 11.59 3.50 18.69
N ASN A 59 11.20 4.42 19.56
CA ASN A 59 11.70 4.52 20.94
C ASN A 59 10.71 3.98 21.98
N ALA A 60 9.66 3.29 21.55
CA ALA A 60 8.66 2.75 22.47
C ALA A 60 9.29 1.71 23.41
N PRO A 61 8.93 1.73 24.71
CA PRO A 61 9.50 0.80 25.70
C PRO A 61 9.01 -0.64 25.54
N ASP A 62 7.88 -0.82 24.88
CA ASP A 62 7.24 -2.11 24.62
C ASP A 62 6.84 -2.21 23.15
N PRO A 63 6.73 -3.43 22.58
CA PRO A 63 6.32 -3.62 21.19
C PRO A 63 4.96 -2.99 20.89
N ILE A 64 4.90 -2.18 19.84
CA ILE A 64 3.68 -1.51 19.39
C ILE A 64 2.68 -2.54 18.85
N VAL A 65 1.44 -2.47 19.28
CA VAL A 65 0.38 -3.34 18.77
C VAL A 65 -0.21 -2.71 17.52
N ILE A 66 0.08 -3.31 16.36
CA ILE A 66 -0.43 -2.86 15.05
C ILE A 66 -1.55 -3.79 14.61
N GLY A 67 -2.71 -3.21 14.26
CA GLY A 67 -3.84 -3.94 13.70
C GLY A 67 -3.74 -4.11 12.19
N ALA A 68 -4.11 -5.29 11.66
CA ALA A 68 -4.07 -5.56 10.23
C ALA A 68 -5.19 -6.53 9.79
N THR A 69 -5.54 -6.47 8.51
CA THR A 69 -6.42 -7.44 7.86
C THR A 69 -5.71 -8.81 7.73
N GLY A 70 -6.27 -9.73 6.96
CA GLY A 70 -5.67 -11.06 6.79
C GLY A 70 -4.27 -11.03 6.16
N LEU A 71 -3.58 -12.17 6.28
CA LEU A 71 -2.26 -12.42 5.67
C LEU A 71 -2.27 -12.07 4.17
N GLY A 72 -1.20 -11.39 3.71
CA GLY A 72 -1.08 -10.93 2.31
C GLY A 72 -1.95 -9.72 1.97
N GLY A 73 -2.80 -9.23 2.86
CA GLY A 73 -3.49 -7.96 2.70
C GLY A 73 -2.53 -6.76 2.86
N SER A 74 -2.79 -5.65 2.16
CA SER A 74 -1.86 -4.51 2.16
C SER A 74 -1.57 -3.96 3.56
N THR A 75 -2.56 -3.86 4.44
CA THR A 75 -2.36 -3.36 5.81
C THR A 75 -1.41 -4.25 6.63
N TYR A 76 -1.46 -5.57 6.40
CA TYR A 76 -0.55 -6.54 7.02
C TYR A 76 0.85 -6.42 6.42
N VAL A 77 0.95 -6.44 5.09
CA VAL A 77 2.22 -6.35 4.36
C VAL A 77 2.98 -5.07 4.72
N ASP A 78 2.28 -3.94 4.77
CA ASP A 78 2.89 -2.67 5.17
C ASP A 78 3.51 -2.76 6.57
N ALA A 79 2.76 -3.30 7.54
CA ALA A 79 3.24 -3.41 8.91
C ALA A 79 4.46 -4.34 9.02
N VAL A 80 4.37 -5.58 8.51
CA VAL A 80 5.42 -6.59 8.70
C VAL A 80 6.71 -6.28 7.93
N ILE A 81 6.64 -5.44 6.90
CA ILE A 81 7.83 -4.99 6.16
C ILE A 81 8.45 -3.75 6.80
N THR A 82 7.64 -2.72 7.04
CA THR A 82 8.17 -1.41 7.46
C THR A 82 8.68 -1.40 8.89
N GLY A 83 7.98 -2.05 9.82
CA GLY A 83 8.36 -2.07 11.22
C GLY A 83 9.77 -2.62 11.44
N PRO A 84 10.06 -3.89 11.08
CA PRO A 84 11.40 -4.46 11.25
C PRO A 84 12.48 -3.73 10.44
N ALA A 85 12.15 -3.31 9.20
CA ALA A 85 13.10 -2.59 8.35
C ALA A 85 13.55 -1.26 8.95
N LEU A 86 12.66 -0.57 9.68
CA LEU A 86 12.90 0.76 10.23
C LEU A 86 13.10 0.76 11.75
N GLY A 87 13.25 -0.41 12.37
CA GLY A 87 13.57 -0.53 13.79
C GLY A 87 12.40 -0.22 14.73
N VAL A 88 11.17 -0.40 14.29
CA VAL A 88 10.00 -0.35 15.15
C VAL A 88 9.71 -1.76 15.68
N GLU A 89 9.87 -1.96 16.98
CA GLU A 89 9.43 -3.20 17.61
C GLU A 89 7.89 -3.24 17.65
N GLN A 90 7.32 -4.24 17.02
CA GLN A 90 5.87 -4.32 16.89
C GLN A 90 5.34 -5.75 17.01
N ARG A 91 4.07 -5.85 17.40
CA ARG A 91 3.27 -7.07 17.34
C ARG A 91 2.06 -6.83 16.45
N VAL A 92 2.01 -7.50 15.30
CA VAL A 92 0.89 -7.37 14.38
C VAL A 92 -0.23 -8.32 14.76
N ILE A 93 -1.41 -7.76 15.08
CA ILE A 93 -2.66 -8.51 15.26
C ILE A 93 -3.42 -8.45 13.94
N HIS A 94 -3.54 -9.58 13.28
CA HIS A 94 -4.19 -9.69 11.98
C HIS A 94 -5.42 -10.61 12.02
N GLY A 95 -6.17 -10.66 10.90
CA GLY A 95 -7.38 -11.47 10.79
C GLY A 95 -8.66 -10.65 10.92
N PHE A 96 -8.57 -9.32 10.93
CA PHE A 96 -9.76 -8.47 10.80
C PHE A 96 -10.33 -8.61 9.37
N ASP A 97 -11.66 -8.64 9.24
CA ASP A 97 -12.33 -8.84 7.96
C ASP A 97 -12.03 -7.70 6.96
N ASN A 98 -11.90 -6.49 7.47
CA ASN A 98 -11.63 -5.30 6.66
C ASN A 98 -10.95 -4.19 7.48
N SER A 99 -10.46 -3.13 6.82
CA SER A 99 -9.77 -2.02 7.47
C SER A 99 -10.68 -1.17 8.37
N SER A 100 -12.02 -1.23 8.20
CA SER A 100 -12.95 -0.54 9.11
C SER A 100 -12.97 -1.21 10.47
N ASP A 101 -12.90 -2.55 10.52
CA ASP A 101 -12.86 -3.29 11.76
C ASP A 101 -11.55 -3.03 12.52
N VAL A 102 -10.43 -2.87 11.79
CA VAL A 102 -9.15 -2.45 12.40
C VAL A 102 -9.28 -1.05 13.00
N ARG A 103 -9.90 -0.10 12.29
CA ARG A 103 -10.13 1.26 12.83
C ARG A 103 -11.01 1.24 14.07
N GLN A 104 -12.03 0.40 14.11
CA GLN A 104 -12.85 0.23 15.32
C GLN A 104 -12.02 -0.32 16.50
N ALA A 105 -11.11 -1.25 16.25
CA ALA A 105 -10.19 -1.76 17.27
C ALA A 105 -9.22 -0.66 17.73
N LEU A 106 -8.75 0.21 16.84
CA LEU A 106 -7.91 1.36 17.16
C LEU A 106 -8.66 2.36 18.05
N LEU A 107 -9.90 2.69 17.73
CA LEU A 107 -10.75 3.58 18.55
C LEU A 107 -11.00 3.02 19.96
N ARG A 108 -11.13 1.71 20.12
CA ARG A 108 -11.30 1.07 21.42
C ARG A 108 -9.98 0.93 22.19
N GLY A 109 -8.83 1.16 21.56
CA GLY A 109 -7.51 0.94 22.15
C GLY A 109 -7.08 -0.54 22.17
N ASP A 110 -7.74 -1.42 21.40
CA ASP A 110 -7.35 -2.83 21.28
C ASP A 110 -6.02 -2.97 20.48
N VAL A 111 -5.75 -2.02 19.60
CA VAL A 111 -4.49 -1.83 18.87
C VAL A 111 -4.05 -0.37 18.97
N ALA A 112 -2.76 -0.11 18.87
CA ALA A 112 -2.19 1.24 18.99
C ALA A 112 -2.06 1.95 17.65
N GLY A 113 -1.94 1.21 16.55
CA GLY A 113 -1.80 1.77 15.22
C GLY A 113 -2.24 0.82 14.12
N MET A 114 -2.29 1.35 12.89
CA MET A 114 -2.53 0.57 11.67
C MET A 114 -1.97 1.28 10.44
N TRP A 115 -1.59 0.51 9.45
CA TRP A 115 -1.38 1.02 8.10
C TRP A 115 -2.71 1.08 7.34
N GLY A 116 -2.87 2.12 6.52
CA GLY A 116 -4.05 2.29 5.68
C GLY A 116 -3.77 3.16 4.45
N SER A 117 -4.74 3.31 3.54
CA SER A 117 -4.67 4.34 2.51
C SER A 117 -5.01 5.70 3.12
N LEU A 118 -4.40 6.78 2.61
CA LEU A 118 -4.66 8.14 3.07
C LEU A 118 -6.17 8.43 3.08
N GLY A 119 -6.86 8.21 1.95
CA GLY A 119 -8.30 8.48 1.86
C GLY A 119 -9.17 7.67 2.83
N SER A 120 -8.65 6.56 3.38
CA SER A 120 -9.34 5.82 4.43
C SER A 120 -9.06 6.34 5.83
N ALA A 121 -7.97 7.07 6.02
CA ALA A 121 -7.55 7.62 7.32
C ALA A 121 -8.15 9.01 7.60
N LEU A 122 -8.45 9.79 6.53
CA LEU A 122 -8.82 11.21 6.65
C LEU A 122 -9.98 11.45 7.62
N ALA A 123 -11.08 10.71 7.51
CA ALA A 123 -12.22 10.91 8.40
C ALA A 123 -11.85 10.79 9.88
N GLY A 124 -11.05 9.80 10.26
CA GLY A 124 -10.62 9.64 11.65
C GLY A 124 -9.59 10.69 12.07
N VAL A 125 -8.84 11.28 11.14
CA VAL A 125 -7.94 12.41 11.41
C VAL A 125 -8.75 13.68 11.63
N GLU A 126 -9.76 13.95 10.81
CA GLU A 126 -10.66 15.10 10.94
C GLU A 126 -11.47 15.07 12.24
N ASP A 127 -11.93 13.87 12.63
CA ASP A 127 -12.65 13.64 13.88
C ASP A 127 -11.72 13.71 15.11
N GLY A 128 -10.38 13.74 14.90
CA GLY A 128 -9.39 13.77 15.99
C GLY A 128 -9.16 12.42 16.66
N ASP A 129 -9.60 11.34 16.06
CA ASP A 129 -9.47 9.96 16.56
C ASP A 129 -8.10 9.35 16.24
N HIS A 130 -7.46 9.83 15.18
CA HIS A 130 -6.20 9.29 14.65
C HIS A 130 -5.18 10.40 14.39
N ILE A 131 -3.91 10.05 14.51
CA ILE A 131 -2.76 10.87 14.12
C ILE A 131 -2.00 10.13 13.03
N ILE A 132 -1.72 10.79 11.91
CA ILE A 132 -0.83 10.23 10.88
C ILE A 132 0.61 10.52 11.31
N VAL A 133 1.41 9.47 11.51
CA VAL A 133 2.79 9.58 11.99
C VAL A 133 3.84 9.29 10.92
N ALA A 134 3.45 8.68 9.80
CA ALA A 134 4.34 8.46 8.66
C ALA A 134 3.54 8.23 7.36
N GLN A 135 4.19 8.46 6.22
CA GLN A 135 3.67 8.21 4.88
C GLN A 135 4.62 7.38 4.03
N SER A 136 4.08 6.71 2.99
CA SER A 136 4.80 5.73 2.20
C SER A 136 5.65 6.29 1.07
N ASP A 137 5.30 7.43 0.50
CA ASP A 137 5.99 7.94 -0.68
C ASP A 137 7.45 8.26 -0.37
N PRO A 138 8.39 8.03 -1.30
CA PRO A 138 9.81 8.33 -1.09
C PRO A 138 10.09 9.80 -0.75
N GLU A 139 9.29 10.70 -1.28
CA GLU A 139 9.26 12.12 -0.92
C GLU A 139 7.93 12.44 -0.24
N ARG A 140 7.91 13.45 0.64
CA ARG A 140 6.67 13.86 1.30
C ARG A 140 5.64 14.30 0.27
N SER A 141 4.45 13.71 0.35
CA SER A 141 3.31 14.09 -0.49
C SER A 141 2.91 15.55 -0.23
N ALA A 142 2.53 16.24 -1.28
CA ALA A 142 1.97 17.61 -1.16
C ALA A 142 0.68 17.64 -0.32
N LEU A 143 -0.01 16.51 -0.17
CA LEU A 143 -1.19 16.37 0.69
C LEU A 143 -0.83 16.28 2.18
N LEU A 144 0.41 15.87 2.51
CA LEU A 144 0.90 15.65 3.87
C LEU A 144 2.31 16.23 4.07
N PRO A 145 2.53 17.53 3.84
CA PRO A 145 3.88 18.12 3.84
C PRO A 145 4.58 18.04 5.21
N ASP A 146 3.80 17.98 6.29
CA ASP A 146 4.31 17.96 7.67
C ASP A 146 4.49 16.54 8.22
N VAL A 147 4.00 15.51 7.52
CA VAL A 147 4.15 14.10 7.92
C VAL A 147 5.42 13.54 7.28
N PRO A 148 6.34 12.94 8.05
CA PRO A 148 7.57 12.39 7.50
C PRO A 148 7.30 11.20 6.58
N SER A 149 8.12 11.08 5.53
CA SER A 149 8.22 9.84 4.76
C SER A 149 8.98 8.79 5.56
N VAL A 150 8.54 7.53 5.50
CA VAL A 150 9.30 6.42 6.08
C VAL A 150 10.71 6.29 5.49
N PHE A 151 10.94 6.81 4.29
CA PHE A 151 12.26 6.83 3.66
C PHE A 151 13.26 7.75 4.35
N GLU A 152 12.80 8.74 5.12
CA GLU A 152 13.65 9.64 5.89
C GLU A 152 14.37 8.91 7.06
N PHE A 153 13.85 7.75 7.48
CA PHE A 153 14.40 6.96 8.59
C PHE A 153 15.36 5.83 8.15
N ILE A 154 15.55 5.64 6.84
CA ILE A 154 16.40 4.55 6.31
C ILE A 154 17.84 4.67 6.80
N ASP A 155 18.41 5.87 6.77
CA ASP A 155 19.82 6.09 7.08
C ASP A 155 20.14 5.90 8.58
N THR A 156 19.12 5.91 9.44
CA THR A 156 19.23 5.63 10.88
C THR A 156 18.97 4.16 11.25
N SER A 157 18.56 3.34 10.28
CA SER A 157 18.30 1.91 10.50
C SER A 157 19.60 1.12 10.76
N ALA A 158 19.46 -0.08 11.32
CA ALA A 158 20.61 -0.94 11.64
C ALA A 158 21.43 -1.37 10.40
N ASN A 159 20.80 -1.47 9.24
CA ASN A 159 21.45 -1.79 7.96
C ASN A 159 20.84 -0.94 6.83
N PRO A 160 21.29 0.31 6.63
CA PRO A 160 20.68 1.26 5.68
C PRO A 160 20.63 0.76 4.23
N GLU A 161 21.64 0.00 3.78
CA GLU A 161 21.68 -0.52 2.41
C GLU A 161 20.58 -1.57 2.19
N GLN A 162 20.45 -2.54 3.08
CA GLN A 162 19.42 -3.56 3.03
C GLN A 162 18.03 -2.95 3.23
N THR A 163 17.89 -2.06 4.21
CA THR A 163 16.64 -1.33 4.47
C THR A 163 16.18 -0.58 3.23
N ARG A 164 17.08 0.14 2.56
CA ARG A 164 16.77 0.87 1.31
C ARG A 164 16.28 -0.08 0.21
N ALA A 165 16.92 -1.24 0.06
CA ALA A 165 16.52 -2.23 -0.93
C ALA A 165 15.12 -2.80 -0.64
N VAL A 166 14.82 -3.11 0.61
CA VAL A 166 13.50 -3.59 1.06
C VAL A 166 12.44 -2.50 0.90
N MET A 167 12.73 -1.26 1.31
CA MET A 167 11.77 -0.15 1.20
C MET A 167 11.48 0.22 -0.26
N ASN A 168 12.48 0.17 -1.15
CA ASN A 168 12.26 0.36 -2.58
C ASN A 168 11.38 -0.75 -3.18
N ALA A 169 11.52 -1.99 -2.74
CA ALA A 169 10.67 -3.08 -3.18
C ALA A 169 9.23 -2.91 -2.66
N TRP A 170 9.07 -2.48 -1.40
CA TRP A 170 7.77 -2.18 -0.81
C TRP A 170 7.08 -1.00 -1.53
N ASP A 171 7.82 0.08 -1.85
CA ASP A 171 7.30 1.19 -2.65
C ASP A 171 6.83 0.73 -4.04
N ALA A 172 7.61 -0.13 -4.70
CA ALA A 172 7.22 -0.70 -5.99
C ALA A 172 5.91 -1.52 -5.92
N LEU A 173 5.62 -2.20 -4.79
CA LEU A 173 4.32 -2.86 -4.57
C LEU A 173 3.19 -1.82 -4.46
N ASN A 174 3.40 -0.75 -3.70
CA ASN A 174 2.40 0.30 -3.51
C ASN A 174 2.15 1.09 -4.79
N ALA A 175 3.19 1.29 -5.62
CA ALA A 175 3.08 1.93 -6.92
C ALA A 175 2.14 1.19 -7.89
N VAL A 176 1.90 -0.10 -7.71
CA VAL A 176 0.88 -0.83 -8.48
C VAL A 176 -0.52 -0.30 -8.21
N GLY A 177 -0.83 0.03 -6.98
CA GLY A 177 -2.04 0.74 -6.57
C GLY A 177 -3.34 0.05 -6.95
N ARG A 178 -4.21 0.78 -7.68
CA ARG A 178 -5.52 0.31 -8.15
C ARG A 178 -5.56 0.25 -9.68
N PRO A 179 -4.94 -0.76 -10.30
CA PRO A 179 -5.02 -0.95 -11.73
C PRO A 179 -6.40 -1.44 -12.16
N VAL A 180 -6.80 -1.03 -13.36
CA VAL A 180 -7.90 -1.63 -14.09
C VAL A 180 -7.32 -2.53 -15.17
N ALA A 181 -7.69 -3.79 -15.15
CA ALA A 181 -7.15 -4.79 -16.06
C ALA A 181 -8.22 -5.76 -16.58
N ALA A 182 -7.90 -6.36 -17.69
CA ALA A 182 -8.57 -7.52 -18.25
C ALA A 182 -7.68 -8.77 -18.12
N PRO A 183 -8.26 -9.99 -18.19
CA PRO A 183 -7.49 -11.22 -18.26
C PRO A 183 -6.49 -11.19 -19.43
N PRO A 184 -5.43 -12.03 -19.37
CA PRO A 184 -4.47 -12.18 -20.47
C PRO A 184 -5.14 -12.56 -21.79
N GLY A 185 -4.56 -12.09 -22.91
CA GLY A 185 -4.90 -12.57 -24.24
C GLY A 185 -6.17 -11.96 -24.83
N ILE A 186 -6.62 -10.79 -24.40
CA ILE A 186 -7.70 -10.09 -25.12
C ILE A 186 -7.19 -9.58 -26.49
N PRO A 187 -8.05 -9.51 -27.53
CA PRO A 187 -7.69 -8.97 -28.84
C PRO A 187 -7.11 -7.55 -28.73
N ALA A 188 -6.05 -7.27 -29.49
CA ALA A 188 -5.32 -6.01 -29.39
C ALA A 188 -6.18 -4.78 -29.71
N ASP A 189 -7.07 -4.89 -30.71
CA ASP A 189 -8.02 -3.83 -31.07
C ASP A 189 -9.01 -3.54 -29.92
N ARG A 190 -9.45 -4.56 -29.22
CA ARG A 190 -10.32 -4.42 -28.05
C ARG A 190 -9.57 -3.80 -26.86
N LEU A 191 -8.33 -4.23 -26.62
CA LEU A 191 -7.50 -3.61 -25.57
C LEU A 191 -7.30 -2.12 -25.86
N ALA A 192 -6.93 -1.76 -27.09
CA ALA A 192 -6.74 -0.37 -27.48
C ALA A 192 -8.01 0.47 -27.28
N PHE A 193 -9.18 -0.06 -27.69
CA PHE A 193 -10.47 0.60 -27.45
C PHE A 193 -10.74 0.83 -25.96
N LEU A 194 -10.50 -0.18 -25.13
CA LEU A 194 -10.74 -0.09 -23.68
C LEU A 194 -9.76 0.87 -23.00
N GLN A 195 -8.49 0.89 -23.42
CA GLN A 195 -7.49 1.83 -22.92
C GLN A 195 -7.86 3.27 -23.26
N GLU A 196 -8.29 3.53 -24.48
CA GLU A 196 -8.76 4.86 -24.92
C GLU A 196 -9.99 5.29 -24.12
N ALA A 197 -11.00 4.43 -24.00
CA ALA A 197 -12.21 4.72 -23.22
C ALA A 197 -11.90 4.99 -21.75
N PHE A 198 -10.95 4.22 -21.17
CA PHE A 198 -10.53 4.42 -19.79
C PHE A 198 -9.78 5.74 -19.63
N ALA A 199 -8.87 6.09 -20.54
CA ALA A 199 -8.17 7.37 -20.52
C ALA A 199 -9.13 8.56 -20.59
N GLN A 200 -10.14 8.48 -21.45
CA GLN A 200 -11.18 9.51 -21.57
C GLN A 200 -11.98 9.63 -20.26
N ALA A 201 -12.39 8.51 -19.66
CA ALA A 201 -13.10 8.52 -18.37
C ALA A 201 -12.26 9.13 -17.24
N MET A 202 -10.95 8.85 -17.20
CA MET A 202 -10.03 9.41 -16.19
C MET A 202 -9.75 10.91 -16.38
N ALA A 203 -9.94 11.42 -17.60
CA ALA A 203 -9.79 12.85 -17.93
C ALA A 203 -11.12 13.61 -17.94
N ASP A 204 -12.24 12.94 -17.71
CA ASP A 204 -13.57 13.55 -17.68
C ASP A 204 -13.67 14.56 -16.55
N PRO A 205 -14.01 15.85 -16.83
CA PRO A 205 -14.05 16.89 -15.79
C PRO A 205 -15.04 16.62 -14.68
N GLU A 206 -16.19 15.98 -14.99
CA GLU A 206 -17.21 15.67 -13.99
C GLU A 206 -16.72 14.56 -13.04
N PHE A 207 -16.02 13.55 -13.60
CA PHE A 207 -15.39 12.51 -12.80
C PHE A 207 -14.28 13.07 -11.90
N VAL A 208 -13.40 13.93 -12.45
CA VAL A 208 -12.33 14.56 -11.68
C VAL A 208 -12.89 15.41 -10.54
N GLU A 209 -13.92 16.25 -10.82
CA GLU A 209 -14.59 17.04 -9.79
C GLU A 209 -15.24 16.18 -8.70
N MET A 210 -15.87 15.06 -9.08
CA MET A 210 -16.44 14.11 -8.14
C MET A 210 -15.36 13.49 -7.24
N MET A 211 -14.19 13.12 -7.78
CA MET A 211 -13.09 12.56 -7.00
C MET A 211 -12.51 13.59 -6.03
N VAL A 212 -12.31 14.83 -6.48
CA VAL A 212 -11.84 15.94 -5.63
C VAL A 212 -12.85 16.22 -4.51
N SER A 213 -14.15 16.29 -4.82
CA SER A 213 -15.20 16.55 -3.84
C SER A 213 -15.35 15.42 -2.81
N ALA A 214 -14.98 14.19 -3.20
CA ALA A 214 -14.97 13.02 -2.32
C ALA A 214 -13.61 12.84 -1.62
N GLU A 215 -12.68 13.79 -1.74
CA GLU A 215 -11.32 13.71 -1.20
C GLU A 215 -10.58 12.42 -1.60
N ARG A 216 -10.81 11.99 -2.86
CA ARG A 216 -10.19 10.80 -3.44
C ARG A 216 -9.05 11.19 -4.35
N GLU A 217 -7.90 10.60 -4.11
CA GLU A 217 -6.72 10.79 -4.94
C GLU A 217 -6.92 10.18 -6.33
N LEU A 218 -6.41 10.89 -7.35
CA LEU A 218 -6.24 10.41 -8.71
C LEU A 218 -4.78 10.51 -9.09
N SER A 219 -4.16 9.39 -9.44
CA SER A 219 -2.80 9.34 -10.00
C SER A 219 -2.78 8.39 -11.21
N TYR A 220 -3.55 8.81 -12.23
CA TYR A 220 -3.72 8.04 -13.46
C TYR A 220 -2.38 7.77 -14.15
N VAL A 221 -2.22 6.54 -14.61
CA VAL A 221 -1.25 6.16 -15.63
C VAL A 221 -1.92 5.27 -16.66
N ASP A 222 -1.45 5.34 -17.91
CA ASP A 222 -1.95 4.52 -19.00
C ASP A 222 -1.59 3.03 -18.85
N GLY A 223 -2.19 2.19 -19.72
CA GLY A 223 -2.00 0.74 -19.65
C GLY A 223 -0.56 0.29 -19.90
N ALA A 224 0.18 0.98 -20.77
CA ALA A 224 1.57 0.65 -21.07
C ALA A 224 2.47 0.95 -19.86
N ARG A 225 2.28 2.11 -19.25
CA ARG A 225 3.00 2.48 -18.02
C ARG A 225 2.64 1.57 -16.86
N MET A 226 1.36 1.20 -16.72
CA MET A 226 0.92 0.28 -15.69
C MET A 226 1.56 -1.10 -15.83
N ALA A 227 1.67 -1.62 -17.04
CA ALA A 227 2.37 -2.89 -17.31
C ALA A 227 3.85 -2.84 -16.87
N GLN A 228 4.53 -1.71 -17.12
CA GLN A 228 5.91 -1.50 -16.66
C GLN A 228 6.00 -1.48 -15.12
N ILE A 229 5.08 -0.79 -14.45
CA ILE A 229 5.02 -0.75 -12.98
C ILE A 229 4.83 -2.16 -12.42
N ALA A 230 3.87 -2.93 -12.95
CA ALA A 230 3.62 -4.31 -12.53
C ALA A 230 4.85 -5.22 -12.73
N ALA A 231 5.54 -5.09 -13.86
CA ALA A 231 6.77 -5.83 -14.13
C ALA A 231 7.90 -5.45 -13.17
N THR A 232 8.04 -4.15 -12.84
CA THR A 232 9.04 -3.68 -11.88
C THR A 232 8.77 -4.23 -10.48
N ALA A 233 7.51 -4.22 -10.04
CA ALA A 233 7.11 -4.69 -8.71
C ALA A 233 7.41 -6.19 -8.48
N THR A 234 7.48 -6.98 -9.56
CA THR A 234 7.84 -8.40 -9.47
C THR A 234 9.34 -8.67 -9.68
N ASN A 235 10.09 -7.69 -10.16
CA ASN A 235 11.51 -7.83 -10.50
C ASN A 235 12.40 -7.32 -9.36
N MET A 236 12.45 -8.07 -8.26
CA MET A 236 13.33 -7.80 -7.13
C MET A 236 14.46 -8.83 -7.03
N SER A 237 15.55 -8.49 -6.32
CA SER A 237 16.62 -9.45 -6.08
C SER A 237 16.11 -10.65 -5.27
N PRO A 238 16.71 -11.85 -5.44
CA PRO A 238 16.32 -13.03 -4.66
C PRO A 238 16.42 -12.80 -3.14
N GLU A 239 17.39 -12.01 -2.69
CA GLU A 239 17.59 -11.66 -1.29
C GLU A 239 16.43 -10.80 -0.75
N VAL A 240 16.07 -9.72 -1.47
CA VAL A 240 14.94 -8.86 -1.10
C VAL A 240 13.64 -9.64 -1.15
N LYS A 241 13.44 -10.47 -2.18
CA LYS A 241 12.27 -11.37 -2.27
C LYS A 241 12.17 -12.27 -1.03
N ALA A 242 13.27 -12.88 -0.60
CA ALA A 242 13.28 -13.77 0.56
C ALA A 242 12.89 -13.01 1.85
N ILE A 243 13.40 -11.80 2.06
CA ILE A 243 13.02 -10.97 3.22
C ILE A 243 11.52 -10.63 3.18
N MET A 244 11.01 -10.21 2.03
CA MET A 244 9.59 -9.86 1.90
C MET A 244 8.67 -11.06 2.09
N VAL A 245 9.07 -12.22 1.58
CA VAL A 245 8.30 -13.47 1.77
C VAL A 245 8.30 -13.88 3.25
N ALA A 246 9.46 -13.88 3.92
CA ALA A 246 9.57 -14.19 5.34
C ALA A 246 8.73 -13.25 6.19
N ALA A 247 8.74 -11.93 5.89
CA ALA A 247 7.91 -10.95 6.57
C ALA A 247 6.41 -11.27 6.41
N VAL A 248 5.97 -11.56 5.19
CA VAL A 248 4.55 -11.87 4.91
C VAL A 248 4.11 -13.18 5.56
N GLN A 249 5.03 -14.15 5.71
CA GLN A 249 4.76 -15.42 6.38
C GLN A 249 4.87 -15.35 7.90
N GLY A 250 5.30 -14.20 8.45
CA GLY A 250 5.45 -14.01 9.89
C GLY A 250 6.67 -14.74 10.47
N GLU A 251 7.72 -14.91 9.67
CA GLU A 251 8.96 -15.60 10.03
C GLU A 251 10.07 -14.64 10.51
N ILE A 252 9.82 -13.32 10.47
CA ILE A 252 10.74 -12.27 10.96
C ILE A 252 10.01 -11.26 11.84
#